data_2d5f0700a973a2fab8c4ba1e496a72e5
#
_entry.id   2d5f0700a973a2fab8c4ba1e496a72e5
#
_cell.length_a   1.000
_cell.length_b   1.000
_cell.length_c   1.000
_cell.angle_alpha   90.00
_cell.angle_beta   90.00
_cell.angle_gamma   90.00
#
_symmetry.space_group_name_H-M   'P 1'
#
loop_
_entity.id
_entity.type
_entity.pdbx_description
1 polymer ?
#
loop_
_entity_poly.entity_id
_entity_poly.type
_entity_poly.pdbx_seq_one_letter_code
_entity_poly.pdbx_strand_id
1 'polypeptide(L)'
;MAEHLARIFGTEEDRVNCPFYFKIGTCRHGDQCSRQHNRPVSSQTVLLKGMYQNPPAAIALAEGQDVADEQADAAQEHFEAFYEEVFLELANYGEIEDLAVVDNIGDHMIGNVYVKYVKEESSEMCIQKLTGRFYAGRIIQPEYSPVTDFSEARCRQFDDAQCSRGGFCNFIHWKHVPRKLRRRLYRKMYELHPEYRSRSRSRSRERRRSRSRDRGHRSHHHHHDDRDRRDRGRDDRGRDRGRERQTSEERRAMIDQWNREAEAQGGIDQAQL
;
A
#
# COMPACT_ATOMS: atom_id res chain seq x y z
N MET A 1 -1.96 -1.14 -20.72
CA MET A 1 -2.07 -1.97 -19.48
C MET A 1 -3.43 -1.80 -18.82
N ALA A 2 -3.91 -0.58 -18.48
CA ALA A 2 -5.25 -0.38 -17.89
C ALA A 2 -6.40 -0.87 -18.78
N GLU A 3 -6.30 -0.75 -20.10
CA GLU A 3 -7.30 -1.26 -21.05
C GLU A 3 -7.35 -2.79 -21.11
N HIS A 4 -6.21 -3.46 -20.89
CA HIS A 4 -6.17 -4.92 -20.81
C HIS A 4 -6.83 -5.42 -19.51
N LEU A 5 -6.68 -4.68 -18.43
CA LEU A 5 -7.33 -4.96 -17.14
C LEU A 5 -8.86 -4.78 -17.21
N ALA A 6 -9.35 -3.76 -17.92
CA ALA A 6 -10.77 -3.51 -18.12
C ALA A 6 -11.45 -4.61 -18.95
N ARG A 7 -10.73 -5.26 -19.87
CA ARG A 7 -11.23 -6.39 -20.66
C ARG A 7 -11.41 -7.68 -19.87
N ILE A 8 -10.68 -7.85 -18.77
CA ILE A 8 -10.70 -9.06 -17.94
C ILE A 8 -11.85 -9.05 -16.93
N PHE A 9 -12.43 -7.89 -16.63
CA PHE A 9 -13.56 -7.77 -15.71
C PHE A 9 -14.90 -7.78 -16.47
N GLY A 10 -15.62 -8.89 -16.35
CA GLY A 10 -16.99 -9.04 -16.85
C GLY A 10 -17.11 -9.64 -18.24
N THR A 11 -16.06 -10.27 -18.77
CA THR A 11 -16.06 -10.97 -20.07
C THR A 11 -16.00 -12.49 -19.92
N GLU A 12 -16.17 -13.21 -21.02
CA GLU A 12 -15.97 -14.67 -21.11
C GLU A 12 -14.58 -15.11 -20.60
N GLU A 13 -13.58 -14.24 -20.68
CA GLU A 13 -12.22 -14.49 -20.18
C GLU A 13 -12.17 -14.65 -18.65
N ASP A 14 -13.06 -13.99 -17.89
CA ASP A 14 -13.17 -14.16 -16.43
C ASP A 14 -13.60 -15.57 -16.01
N ARG A 15 -14.27 -16.31 -16.91
CA ARG A 15 -14.66 -17.70 -16.66
C ARG A 15 -13.49 -18.66 -16.81
N VAL A 16 -12.52 -18.33 -17.65
CA VAL A 16 -11.36 -19.14 -17.96
C VAL A 16 -10.19 -18.80 -17.01
N ASN A 17 -9.92 -17.51 -16.79
CA ASN A 17 -8.80 -17.03 -15.99
C ASN A 17 -9.12 -16.98 -14.48
N CYS A 18 -8.15 -17.31 -13.65
CA CYS A 18 -8.29 -17.23 -12.20
C CYS A 18 -8.19 -15.77 -11.72
N PRO A 19 -9.28 -15.17 -11.22
CA PRO A 19 -9.27 -13.78 -10.76
C PRO A 19 -8.39 -13.57 -9.53
N PHE A 20 -8.23 -14.58 -8.68
CA PHE A 20 -7.33 -14.50 -7.53
C PHE A 20 -5.87 -14.46 -7.97
N TYR A 21 -5.46 -15.39 -8.85
CA TYR A 21 -4.09 -15.38 -9.35
C TYR A 21 -3.75 -14.05 -10.03
N PHE A 22 -4.68 -13.53 -10.82
CA PHE A 22 -4.50 -12.26 -11.51
C PHE A 22 -4.38 -11.06 -10.57
N LYS A 23 -5.25 -10.98 -9.53
CA LYS A 23 -5.28 -9.84 -8.60
C LYS A 23 -4.23 -9.88 -7.51
N ILE A 24 -3.91 -11.08 -7.02
CA ILE A 24 -3.06 -11.27 -5.84
C ILE A 24 -1.72 -11.95 -6.19
N GLY A 25 -1.57 -12.47 -7.40
CA GLY A 25 -0.36 -13.21 -7.82
C GLY A 25 -0.29 -14.64 -7.29
N THR A 26 -1.23 -15.04 -6.43
CA THR A 26 -1.31 -16.40 -5.86
C THR A 26 -2.75 -16.89 -5.79
N CYS A 27 -2.95 -18.21 -5.81
CA CYS A 27 -4.26 -18.82 -5.69
C CYS A 27 -4.18 -19.98 -4.71
N ARG A 28 -5.20 -20.10 -3.84
CA ARG A 28 -5.30 -21.18 -2.83
C ARG A 28 -5.31 -22.60 -3.42
N HIS A 29 -5.73 -22.72 -4.67
CA HIS A 29 -5.78 -24.02 -5.38
C HIS A 29 -4.47 -24.35 -6.12
N GLY A 30 -3.50 -23.43 -6.14
CA GLY A 30 -2.23 -23.65 -6.80
C GLY A 30 -2.38 -24.14 -8.23
N ASP A 31 -1.59 -25.17 -8.59
CA ASP A 31 -1.61 -25.77 -9.92
C ASP A 31 -2.86 -26.64 -10.18
N GLN A 32 -3.64 -26.97 -9.14
CA GLN A 32 -4.90 -27.73 -9.28
C GLN A 32 -6.11 -26.83 -9.48
N CYS A 33 -5.91 -25.55 -9.72
CA CYS A 33 -7.00 -24.63 -9.97
C CYS A 33 -7.75 -25.01 -11.25
N SER A 34 -9.08 -25.05 -11.18
CA SER A 34 -9.94 -25.29 -12.37
C SER A 34 -9.87 -24.18 -13.41
N ARG A 35 -9.29 -23.03 -13.04
CA ARG A 35 -9.09 -21.86 -13.92
C ARG A 35 -7.61 -21.68 -14.25
N GLN A 36 -7.35 -21.02 -15.36
CA GLN A 36 -5.98 -20.81 -15.84
C GLN A 36 -5.24 -19.76 -15.01
N HIS A 37 -3.97 -20.04 -14.73
CA HIS A 37 -3.02 -19.12 -14.15
C HIS A 37 -2.05 -18.65 -15.24
N ASN A 38 -2.32 -17.49 -15.82
CA ASN A 38 -1.45 -16.91 -16.83
C ASN A 38 -0.26 -16.25 -16.15
N ARG A 39 0.90 -16.95 -16.16
CA ARG A 39 2.14 -16.41 -15.64
C ARG A 39 2.70 -15.37 -16.60
N PRO A 40 2.96 -14.13 -16.17
CA PRO A 40 3.54 -13.12 -17.05
C PRO A 40 4.97 -13.50 -17.42
N VAL A 41 5.35 -13.24 -18.67
CA VAL A 41 6.74 -13.44 -19.15
C VAL A 41 7.66 -12.33 -18.65
N SER A 42 7.11 -11.13 -18.44
CA SER A 42 7.78 -9.99 -17.83
C SER A 42 6.79 -9.18 -16.99
N SER A 43 7.26 -8.56 -15.92
CA SER A 43 6.46 -7.70 -15.06
C SER A 43 7.37 -6.77 -14.26
N GLN A 44 6.88 -5.60 -13.88
CA GLN A 44 7.57 -4.74 -12.92
C GLN A 44 7.55 -5.29 -11.49
N THR A 45 6.67 -6.26 -11.22
CA THR A 45 6.50 -6.84 -9.90
C THR A 45 7.08 -8.25 -9.84
N VAL A 46 7.93 -8.49 -8.85
CA VAL A 46 8.48 -9.79 -8.52
C VAL A 46 7.88 -10.28 -7.22
N LEU A 47 7.46 -11.52 -7.19
CA LEU A 47 7.01 -12.26 -6.02
C LEU A 47 8.12 -13.17 -5.52
N LEU A 48 8.47 -13.03 -4.25
CA LEU A 48 9.39 -13.91 -3.52
C LEU A 48 8.55 -14.77 -2.57
N LYS A 49 8.29 -16.00 -2.96
CA LYS A 49 7.40 -16.91 -2.22
C LYS A 49 8.02 -17.36 -0.90
N GLY A 50 7.24 -17.22 0.20
CA GLY A 50 7.61 -17.74 1.51
C GLY A 50 8.94 -17.22 2.05
N MET A 51 9.39 -16.04 1.61
CA MET A 51 10.70 -15.51 2.00
C MET A 51 10.72 -15.06 3.45
N TYR A 52 9.65 -14.44 3.95
CA TYR A 52 9.55 -14.03 5.34
C TYR A 52 9.12 -15.19 6.23
N GLN A 53 9.91 -15.47 7.26
CA GLN A 53 9.56 -16.46 8.28
C GLN A 53 8.84 -15.76 9.43
N ASN A 54 7.52 -15.95 9.49
CA ASN A 54 6.74 -15.39 10.58
C ASN A 54 7.13 -16.04 11.91
N PRO A 55 7.52 -15.27 12.95
CA PRO A 55 7.69 -15.81 14.28
C PRO A 55 6.35 -16.30 14.84
N PRO A 56 6.35 -17.28 15.78
CA PRO A 56 5.11 -17.87 16.32
C PRO A 56 4.12 -16.83 16.88
N ALA A 57 4.64 -15.77 17.52
CA ALA A 57 3.82 -14.68 18.02
C ALA A 57 3.08 -13.92 16.90
N ALA A 58 3.72 -13.70 15.75
CA ALA A 58 3.08 -13.05 14.61
C ALA A 58 1.98 -13.93 13.99
N ILE A 59 2.15 -15.26 13.99
CA ILE A 59 1.13 -16.20 13.52
C ILE A 59 -0.07 -16.19 14.47
N ALA A 60 0.17 -16.26 15.79
CA ALA A 60 -0.88 -16.22 16.80
C ALA A 60 -1.72 -14.91 16.70
N LEU A 61 -1.07 -13.76 16.52
CA LEU A 61 -1.74 -12.48 16.28
C LEU A 61 -2.62 -12.51 15.00
N ALA A 62 -2.11 -13.08 13.92
CA ALA A 62 -2.85 -13.19 12.66
C ALA A 62 -4.05 -14.17 12.77
N GLU A 63 -3.99 -15.13 13.67
CA GLU A 63 -5.10 -16.02 14.05
C GLU A 63 -6.12 -15.36 14.99
N GLY A 64 -5.80 -14.15 15.51
CA GLY A 64 -6.66 -13.44 16.46
C GLY A 64 -6.52 -13.94 17.91
N GLN A 65 -5.39 -14.57 18.24
CA GLN A 65 -5.07 -14.99 19.61
C GLN A 65 -4.47 -13.82 20.38
N ASP A 66 -4.72 -13.78 21.68
CA ASP A 66 -4.10 -12.82 22.58
C ASP A 66 -2.63 -13.21 22.81
N VAL A 67 -1.73 -12.28 22.51
CA VAL A 67 -0.28 -12.43 22.66
C VAL A 67 0.22 -11.35 23.63
N ALA A 68 1.15 -11.69 24.49
CA ALA A 68 1.75 -10.71 25.39
C ALA A 68 2.44 -9.58 24.61
N ASP A 69 2.31 -8.33 25.06
CA ASP A 69 2.82 -7.15 24.40
C ASP A 69 4.32 -7.27 24.08
N GLU A 70 5.12 -7.81 24.99
CA GLU A 70 6.55 -8.05 24.79
C GLU A 70 6.86 -8.98 23.59
N GLN A 71 6.02 -10.00 23.38
CA GLN A 71 6.17 -10.95 22.28
C GLN A 71 5.69 -10.33 20.97
N ALA A 72 4.67 -9.49 21.01
CA ALA A 72 4.18 -8.74 19.87
C ALA A 72 5.23 -7.71 19.41
N ASP A 73 5.83 -6.98 20.35
CA ASP A 73 6.90 -6.02 20.07
C ASP A 73 8.15 -6.71 19.50
N ALA A 74 8.57 -7.85 20.06
CA ALA A 74 9.67 -8.64 19.52
C ALA A 74 9.40 -9.16 18.10
N ALA A 75 8.15 -9.56 17.80
CA ALA A 75 7.76 -9.97 16.47
C ALA A 75 7.79 -8.80 15.48
N GLN A 76 7.42 -7.59 15.91
CA GLN A 76 7.48 -6.38 15.10
C GLN A 76 8.93 -5.97 14.85
N GLU A 77 9.81 -6.01 15.84
CA GLU A 77 11.24 -5.72 15.68
C GLU A 77 11.91 -6.70 14.71
N HIS A 78 11.60 -8.00 14.84
CA HIS A 78 12.06 -9.02 13.90
C HIS A 78 11.62 -8.72 12.46
N PHE A 79 10.37 -8.30 12.29
CA PHE A 79 9.85 -7.91 10.98
C PHE A 79 10.55 -6.66 10.42
N GLU A 80 10.77 -5.64 11.24
CA GLU A 80 11.44 -4.41 10.81
C GLU A 80 12.89 -4.66 10.38
N ALA A 81 13.62 -5.50 11.12
CA ALA A 81 14.97 -5.93 10.76
C ALA A 81 15.00 -6.67 9.42
N PHE A 82 14.10 -7.64 9.24
CA PHE A 82 13.91 -8.33 7.96
C PHE A 82 13.60 -7.37 6.81
N TYR A 83 12.66 -6.46 7.02
CA TYR A 83 12.23 -5.51 6.00
C TYR A 83 13.36 -4.57 5.59
N GLU A 84 14.18 -4.10 6.54
CA GLU A 84 15.36 -3.26 6.24
C GLU A 84 16.40 -4.01 5.41
N GLU A 85 16.75 -5.24 5.81
CA GLU A 85 17.73 -6.08 5.13
C GLU A 85 17.29 -6.36 3.69
N VAL A 86 16.07 -6.85 3.51
CA VAL A 86 15.52 -7.21 2.20
C VAL A 86 15.37 -5.98 1.31
N PHE A 87 14.91 -4.86 1.85
CA PHE A 87 14.77 -3.62 1.07
C PHE A 87 16.12 -3.16 0.52
N LEU A 88 17.17 -3.17 1.33
CA LEU A 88 18.50 -2.73 0.90
C LEU A 88 19.12 -3.67 -0.12
N GLU A 89 18.94 -4.98 0.04
CA GLU A 89 19.40 -5.95 -0.95
C GLU A 89 18.68 -5.77 -2.30
N LEU A 90 17.36 -5.65 -2.27
CA LEU A 90 16.54 -5.48 -3.48
C LEU A 90 16.79 -4.13 -4.17
N ALA A 91 17.16 -3.10 -3.43
CA ALA A 91 17.50 -1.79 -3.97
C ALA A 91 18.76 -1.81 -4.85
N ASN A 92 19.65 -2.81 -4.68
CA ASN A 92 20.83 -2.98 -5.53
C ASN A 92 20.47 -3.38 -6.98
N TYR A 93 19.29 -3.92 -7.22
CA TYR A 93 18.87 -4.38 -8.56
C TYR A 93 18.10 -3.30 -9.32
N GLY A 94 17.59 -2.28 -8.64
CA GLY A 94 16.88 -1.17 -9.27
C GLY A 94 16.09 -0.31 -8.30
N GLU A 95 15.56 0.79 -8.84
CA GLU A 95 14.70 1.70 -8.07
C GLU A 95 13.40 0.99 -7.68
N ILE A 96 13.17 0.80 -6.37
CA ILE A 96 11.97 0.20 -5.82
C ILE A 96 10.85 1.26 -5.80
N GLU A 97 9.72 0.94 -6.44
CA GLU A 97 8.50 1.73 -6.35
C GLU A 97 7.74 1.40 -5.06
N ASP A 98 7.56 0.10 -4.79
CA ASP A 98 6.93 -0.37 -3.55
C ASP A 98 7.48 -1.76 -3.15
N LEU A 99 7.55 -1.99 -1.84
CA LEU A 99 7.89 -3.27 -1.24
C LEU A 99 6.84 -3.58 -0.18
N ALA A 100 6.23 -4.75 -0.27
CA ALA A 100 5.17 -5.16 0.62
C ALA A 100 5.31 -6.62 1.03
N VAL A 101 5.06 -6.91 2.30
CA VAL A 101 5.13 -8.24 2.89
C VAL A 101 3.74 -8.67 3.33
N VAL A 102 3.37 -9.91 3.04
CA VAL A 102 2.06 -10.46 3.34
C VAL A 102 1.98 -10.90 4.80
N ASP A 103 0.88 -10.51 5.47
CA ASP A 103 0.56 -10.86 6.85
C ASP A 103 -0.38 -12.07 6.97
N ASN A 104 -0.96 -12.52 5.85
CA ASN A 104 -1.80 -13.71 5.82
C ASN A 104 -0.99 -14.96 6.20
N ILE A 105 -1.70 -15.93 6.81
CA ILE A 105 -1.13 -17.21 7.25
C ILE A 105 -1.57 -18.39 6.39
N GLY A 106 -2.41 -18.17 5.37
CA GLY A 106 -2.77 -19.22 4.41
C GLY A 106 -1.56 -19.73 3.63
N ASP A 107 -1.44 -21.03 3.39
CA ASP A 107 -0.27 -21.69 2.79
C ASP A 107 0.22 -21.05 1.50
N HIS A 108 -0.68 -20.51 0.66
CA HIS A 108 -0.36 -19.89 -0.61
C HIS A 108 0.11 -18.43 -0.49
N MET A 109 0.02 -17.86 0.71
CA MET A 109 0.31 -16.44 0.95
C MET A 109 1.34 -16.20 2.04
N ILE A 110 1.50 -17.14 2.98
CA ILE A 110 2.36 -16.97 4.15
C ILE A 110 3.79 -16.60 3.76
N GLY A 111 4.27 -15.50 4.32
CA GLY A 111 5.65 -15.05 4.13
C GLY A 111 5.99 -14.55 2.71
N ASN A 112 5.01 -14.36 1.85
CA ASN A 112 5.22 -13.82 0.52
C ASN A 112 5.66 -12.35 0.58
N VAL A 113 6.64 -12.02 -0.26
CA VAL A 113 7.15 -10.66 -0.40
C VAL A 113 6.96 -10.21 -1.84
N TYR A 114 6.35 -9.06 -2.02
CA TYR A 114 6.16 -8.44 -3.33
C TYR A 114 7.04 -7.21 -3.43
N VAL A 115 7.87 -7.16 -4.46
CA VAL A 115 8.66 -5.97 -4.80
C VAL A 115 8.25 -5.47 -6.17
N LYS A 116 7.92 -4.19 -6.24
CA LYS A 116 7.61 -3.51 -7.49
C LYS A 116 8.72 -2.53 -7.83
N TYR A 117 9.30 -2.71 -9.00
CA TYR A 117 10.33 -1.84 -9.54
C TYR A 117 9.72 -0.76 -10.46
N VAL A 118 10.44 0.34 -10.59
CA VAL A 118 10.09 1.41 -11.53
C VAL A 118 10.26 0.96 -12.98
N LYS A 119 11.17 0.02 -13.22
CA LYS A 119 11.51 -0.52 -14.54
C LYS A 119 11.41 -2.05 -14.58
N GLU A 120 11.01 -2.59 -15.73
CA GLU A 120 10.99 -4.04 -15.97
C GLU A 120 12.39 -4.65 -16.03
N GLU A 121 13.39 -3.92 -16.55
CA GLU A 121 14.77 -4.41 -16.58
C GLU A 121 15.34 -4.69 -15.18
N SER A 122 14.89 -3.92 -14.18
CA SER A 122 15.28 -4.09 -12.79
C SER A 122 14.67 -5.35 -12.18
N SER A 123 13.42 -5.66 -12.52
CA SER A 123 12.78 -6.90 -12.08
C SER A 123 13.41 -8.14 -12.71
N GLU A 124 13.81 -8.06 -13.97
CA GLU A 124 14.57 -9.13 -14.65
C GLU A 124 15.91 -9.35 -13.95
N MET A 125 16.67 -8.29 -13.69
CA MET A 125 17.94 -8.38 -12.96
C MET A 125 17.75 -8.97 -11.57
N CYS A 126 16.69 -8.59 -10.86
CA CYS A 126 16.34 -9.14 -9.56
C CYS A 126 16.14 -10.66 -9.64
N ILE A 127 15.33 -11.15 -10.60
CA ILE A 127 15.09 -12.58 -10.79
C ILE A 127 16.38 -13.31 -11.10
N GLN A 128 17.18 -12.83 -12.06
CA GLN A 128 18.43 -13.46 -12.44
C GLN A 128 19.41 -13.57 -11.27
N LYS A 129 19.50 -12.53 -10.44
CA LYS A 129 20.46 -12.49 -9.32
C LYS A 129 19.99 -13.25 -8.08
N LEU A 130 18.68 -13.37 -7.86
CA LEU A 130 18.12 -14.04 -6.68
C LEU A 130 17.85 -15.54 -6.92
N THR A 131 17.66 -15.95 -8.17
CA THR A 131 17.40 -17.36 -8.49
C THR A 131 18.53 -18.25 -7.99
N GLY A 132 18.17 -19.22 -7.14
CA GLY A 132 19.11 -20.18 -6.57
C GLY A 132 19.93 -19.67 -5.38
N ARG A 133 19.76 -18.42 -4.96
CA ARG A 133 20.36 -17.93 -3.71
C ARG A 133 19.62 -18.46 -2.49
N PHE A 134 20.33 -18.54 -1.39
CA PHE A 134 19.77 -18.93 -0.10
C PHE A 134 19.52 -17.70 0.78
N TYR A 135 18.38 -17.71 1.47
CA TYR A 135 18.06 -16.78 2.53
C TYR A 135 17.50 -17.55 3.73
N ALA A 136 18.04 -17.34 4.92
CA ALA A 136 17.64 -18.03 6.15
C ALA A 136 17.51 -19.57 5.98
N GLY A 137 18.46 -20.20 5.23
CA GLY A 137 18.47 -21.64 4.98
C GLY A 137 17.49 -22.14 3.91
N ARG A 138 16.76 -21.26 3.23
CA ARG A 138 15.83 -21.61 2.14
C ARG A 138 16.30 -21.06 0.81
N ILE A 139 16.02 -21.79 -0.27
CA ILE A 139 16.29 -21.32 -1.63
C ILE A 139 15.24 -20.27 -1.99
N ILE A 140 15.68 -19.12 -2.46
CA ILE A 140 14.81 -18.06 -2.97
C ILE A 140 14.29 -18.50 -4.34
N GLN A 141 12.95 -18.41 -4.51
CA GLN A 141 12.28 -18.69 -5.78
C GLN A 141 11.53 -17.42 -6.22
N PRO A 142 12.21 -16.53 -6.97
CA PRO A 142 11.58 -15.32 -7.49
C PRO A 142 10.73 -15.68 -8.72
N GLU A 143 9.54 -15.09 -8.81
CA GLU A 143 8.64 -15.22 -9.96
C GLU A 143 8.11 -13.85 -10.36
N TYR A 144 7.82 -13.67 -11.67
CA TYR A 144 7.05 -12.51 -12.09
C TYR A 144 5.61 -12.60 -11.57
N SER A 145 5.12 -11.50 -11.02
CA SER A 145 3.75 -11.41 -10.54
C SER A 145 2.89 -10.58 -11.49
N PRO A 146 1.63 -11.01 -11.77
CA PRO A 146 0.69 -10.21 -12.54
C PRO A 146 0.19 -8.96 -11.79
N VAL A 147 0.47 -8.86 -10.50
CA VAL A 147 0.02 -7.74 -9.65
C VAL A 147 0.77 -6.47 -10.03
N THR A 148 0.06 -5.49 -10.58
CA THR A 148 0.61 -4.19 -10.95
C THR A 148 0.23 -3.09 -9.96
N ASP A 149 -0.86 -3.26 -9.23
CA ASP A 149 -1.35 -2.32 -8.21
C ASP A 149 -1.64 -3.07 -6.89
N PHE A 150 -0.84 -2.76 -5.88
CA PHE A 150 -1.01 -3.34 -4.54
C PHE A 150 -2.28 -2.86 -3.84
N SER A 151 -2.87 -1.75 -4.27
CA SER A 151 -4.12 -1.24 -3.71
C SER A 151 -5.32 -2.10 -4.11
N GLU A 152 -5.29 -2.74 -5.28
CA GLU A 152 -6.34 -3.66 -5.75
C GLU A 152 -6.23 -5.05 -5.12
N ALA A 153 -5.00 -5.46 -4.78
CA ALA A 153 -4.72 -6.77 -4.18
C ALA A 153 -5.09 -6.83 -2.69
N ARG A 154 -5.10 -5.68 -2.01
CA ARG A 154 -5.31 -5.60 -0.56
C ARG A 154 -6.76 -5.84 -0.13
N CYS A 155 -6.92 -6.35 1.08
CA CYS A 155 -8.20 -6.47 1.74
C CYS A 155 -8.63 -5.14 2.37
N ARG A 156 -9.67 -4.48 1.81
CA ARG A 156 -10.20 -3.22 2.35
C ARG A 156 -10.72 -3.38 3.78
N GLN A 157 -11.36 -4.50 4.08
CA GLN A 157 -11.87 -4.78 5.43
C GLN A 157 -10.74 -4.90 6.46
N PHE A 158 -9.56 -5.34 6.05
CA PHE A 158 -8.39 -5.39 6.93
C PHE A 158 -7.84 -4.00 7.22
N ASP A 159 -7.78 -3.13 6.20
CA ASP A 159 -7.38 -1.72 6.39
C ASP A 159 -8.30 -0.98 7.37
N ASP A 160 -9.59 -1.33 7.37
CA ASP A 160 -10.62 -0.78 8.28
C ASP A 160 -10.70 -1.54 9.61
N ALA A 161 -9.79 -2.49 9.89
CA ALA A 161 -9.76 -3.38 11.06
C ALA A 161 -11.05 -4.20 11.25
N GLN A 162 -11.78 -4.51 10.16
CA GLN A 162 -13.08 -5.20 10.18
C GLN A 162 -13.06 -6.56 9.47
N CYS A 163 -11.87 -7.09 9.10
CA CYS A 163 -11.80 -8.35 8.41
C CYS A 163 -12.08 -9.53 9.33
N SER A 164 -13.28 -10.12 9.21
CA SER A 164 -13.71 -11.29 9.98
C SER A 164 -13.00 -12.60 9.59
N ARG A 165 -12.25 -12.63 8.47
CA ARG A 165 -11.56 -13.83 7.98
C ARG A 165 -10.17 -14.01 8.59
N GLY A 166 -9.69 -12.99 9.33
CA GLY A 166 -8.35 -13.01 9.92
C GLY A 166 -7.26 -13.30 8.91
N GLY A 167 -6.21 -14.00 9.34
CA GLY A 167 -5.08 -14.37 8.50
C GLY A 167 -5.39 -15.34 7.35
N PHE A 168 -6.56 -15.98 7.33
CA PHE A 168 -6.99 -16.89 6.25
C PHE A 168 -7.80 -16.19 5.14
N CYS A 169 -7.82 -14.86 5.12
CA CYS A 169 -8.46 -14.10 4.06
C CYS A 169 -7.84 -14.41 2.70
N ASN A 170 -8.67 -14.46 1.63
CA ASN A 170 -8.18 -14.64 0.27
C ASN A 170 -7.61 -13.35 -0.35
N PHE A 171 -7.87 -12.17 0.23
CA PHE A 171 -7.24 -10.91 -0.18
C PHE A 171 -6.03 -10.64 0.70
N ILE A 172 -5.07 -9.89 0.19
CA ILE A 172 -3.82 -9.65 0.89
C ILE A 172 -4.03 -8.73 2.09
N HIS A 173 -3.53 -9.16 3.23
CA HIS A 173 -3.25 -8.32 4.39
C HIS A 173 -1.78 -7.94 4.35
N TRP A 174 -1.49 -6.65 4.22
CA TRP A 174 -0.12 -6.16 4.23
C TRP A 174 0.37 -5.96 5.65
N LYS A 175 1.57 -6.47 5.94
CA LYS A 175 2.24 -6.16 7.22
C LYS A 175 2.49 -4.66 7.33
N HIS A 176 2.21 -4.13 8.50
CA HIS A 176 2.38 -2.70 8.76
C HIS A 176 3.86 -2.33 8.88
N VAL A 177 4.34 -1.47 7.98
CA VAL A 177 5.68 -0.90 8.01
C VAL A 177 5.60 0.53 8.56
N PRO A 178 6.31 0.85 9.67
CA PRO A 178 6.31 2.19 10.24
C PRO A 178 6.76 3.24 9.23
N ARG A 179 6.02 4.33 9.14
CA ARG A 179 6.31 5.42 8.17
C ARG A 179 7.72 5.99 8.31
N LYS A 180 8.26 5.99 9.54
CA LYS A 180 9.63 6.46 9.82
C LYS A 180 10.67 5.54 9.18
N LEU A 181 10.51 4.23 9.34
CA LEU A 181 11.36 3.20 8.74
C LEU A 181 11.31 3.31 7.21
N ARG A 182 10.12 3.30 6.63
CA ARG A 182 9.93 3.41 5.18
C ARG A 182 10.62 4.65 4.60
N ARG A 183 10.43 5.84 5.21
CA ARG A 183 11.10 7.07 4.76
C ARG A 183 12.63 7.00 4.88
N ARG A 184 13.14 6.37 5.93
CA ARG A 184 14.59 6.17 6.14
C ARG A 184 15.18 5.31 5.03
N LEU A 185 14.51 4.19 4.69
CA LEU A 185 14.97 3.24 3.67
C LEU A 185 14.96 3.84 2.27
N TYR A 186 13.87 4.51 1.86
CA TYR A 186 13.85 5.20 0.58
C TYR A 186 14.90 6.29 0.48
N ARG A 187 15.18 7.03 1.57
CA ARG A 187 16.28 7.99 1.59
C ARG A 187 17.61 7.30 1.40
N LYS A 188 17.86 6.20 2.13
CA LYS A 188 19.08 5.41 2.04
C LYS A 188 19.29 4.82 0.64
N MET A 189 18.23 4.31 0.01
CA MET A 189 18.27 3.86 -1.38
C MET A 189 18.75 4.96 -2.33
N TYR A 190 18.21 6.19 -2.22
CA TYR A 190 18.64 7.31 -3.06
C TYR A 190 20.03 7.89 -2.68
N GLU A 191 20.53 7.61 -1.50
CA GLU A 191 21.90 7.93 -1.09
C GLU A 191 22.91 6.95 -1.66
N LEU A 192 22.58 5.65 -1.64
CA LEU A 192 23.41 4.58 -2.20
C LEU A 192 23.38 4.57 -3.74
N HIS A 193 22.26 4.93 -4.32
CA HIS A 193 21.99 4.91 -5.76
C HIS A 193 21.50 6.29 -6.24
N PRO A 194 22.39 7.28 -6.34
CA PRO A 194 22.00 8.65 -6.74
C PRO A 194 21.44 8.71 -8.16
N GLU A 195 21.73 7.74 -9.02
CA GLU A 195 21.20 7.58 -10.37
C GLU A 195 19.67 7.42 -10.41
N TYR A 196 19.06 6.89 -9.34
CA TYR A 196 17.60 6.76 -9.24
C TYR A 196 16.92 8.12 -9.02
N ARG A 197 17.61 9.09 -8.43
CA ARG A 197 17.07 10.41 -8.07
C ARG A 197 16.79 11.30 -9.28
N SER A 198 17.49 11.14 -10.39
CA SER A 198 17.35 11.98 -11.59
C SER A 198 16.00 11.77 -12.28
N ARG A 199 15.42 10.57 -12.18
CA ARG A 199 14.15 10.18 -12.82
C ARG A 199 12.91 10.55 -12.00
N SER A 200 12.98 10.52 -10.68
CA SER A 200 11.85 10.90 -9.81
C SER A 200 11.49 12.38 -9.96
N ARG A 201 12.48 13.26 -10.20
CA ARG A 201 12.28 14.69 -10.47
C ARG A 201 11.61 14.96 -11.82
N SER A 202 11.90 14.16 -12.86
CA SER A 202 11.26 14.32 -14.17
C SER A 202 9.80 13.86 -14.14
N ARG A 203 9.48 12.72 -13.48
CA ARG A 203 8.12 12.22 -13.32
C ARG A 203 7.23 13.18 -12.51
N SER A 204 7.73 13.78 -11.44
CA SER A 204 6.96 14.75 -10.66
C SER A 204 6.73 16.06 -11.42
N ARG A 205 7.65 16.48 -12.30
CA ARG A 205 7.46 17.61 -13.22
C ARG A 205 6.43 17.30 -14.33
N GLU A 206 6.43 16.08 -14.85
CA GLU A 206 5.50 15.64 -15.88
C GLU A 206 4.08 15.50 -15.34
N ARG A 207 3.90 14.90 -14.15
CA ARG A 207 2.61 14.88 -13.45
C ARG A 207 2.08 16.28 -13.09
N ARG A 208 2.96 17.24 -12.77
CA ARG A 208 2.55 18.63 -12.55
C ARG A 208 2.14 19.31 -13.85
N ARG A 209 2.83 19.07 -14.97
CA ARG A 209 2.49 19.60 -16.29
C ARG A 209 1.19 19.03 -16.84
N SER A 210 0.92 17.74 -16.66
CA SER A 210 -0.37 17.14 -17.08
C SER A 210 -1.54 17.72 -16.28
N ARG A 211 -1.41 17.87 -14.95
CA ARG A 211 -2.44 18.48 -14.11
C ARG A 211 -2.69 19.97 -14.40
N SER A 212 -1.67 20.72 -14.85
CA SER A 212 -1.84 22.13 -15.23
C SER A 212 -2.50 22.27 -16.61
N ARG A 213 -2.26 21.34 -17.54
CA ARG A 213 -2.94 21.32 -18.86
C ARG A 213 -4.42 21.00 -18.73
N ASP A 214 -4.79 20.08 -17.83
CA ASP A 214 -6.20 19.69 -17.60
C ASP A 214 -7.02 20.81 -16.93
N ARG A 215 -6.38 21.66 -16.13
CA ARG A 215 -7.01 22.88 -15.58
C ARG A 215 -7.20 24.00 -16.60
N GLY A 216 -6.37 24.08 -17.65
CA GLY A 216 -6.46 25.08 -18.70
C GLY A 216 -7.61 24.85 -19.69
N HIS A 217 -8.09 23.61 -19.86
CA HIS A 217 -9.16 23.26 -20.80
C HIS A 217 -10.56 23.47 -20.26
N ARG A 218 -10.74 23.70 -18.94
CA ARG A 218 -12.07 23.96 -18.34
C ARG A 218 -12.49 25.42 -18.30
N SER A 219 -11.69 26.36 -18.78
CA SER A 219 -11.99 27.80 -18.66
C SER A 219 -12.48 28.48 -19.95
N HIS A 220 -12.74 27.76 -21.06
CA HIS A 220 -13.23 28.36 -22.30
C HIS A 220 -14.43 27.62 -22.88
N HIS A 221 -15.58 27.72 -22.23
CA HIS A 221 -16.88 27.61 -22.86
C HIS A 221 -17.89 28.46 -22.08
N HIS A 222 -17.81 29.76 -22.24
CA HIS A 222 -18.95 30.64 -22.14
C HIS A 222 -19.20 31.20 -23.54
N HIS A 223 -20.06 30.56 -24.29
CA HIS A 223 -20.75 31.19 -25.40
C HIS A 223 -22.05 31.77 -24.93
N HIS A 224 -22.18 33.08 -25.17
CA HIS A 224 -23.44 33.82 -25.22
C HIS A 224 -24.47 33.06 -26.05
N ASP A 225 -25.68 32.95 -25.49
CA ASP A 225 -26.88 33.12 -26.26
C ASP A 225 -28.00 33.68 -25.35
N ASP A 226 -28.43 34.88 -25.72
CA ASP A 226 -29.61 35.58 -25.22
C ASP A 226 -30.88 34.85 -25.65
N ARG A 227 -31.84 34.71 -24.75
CA ARG A 227 -33.26 35.10 -24.88
C ARG A 227 -34.20 34.42 -23.90
N ASP A 228 -34.81 35.28 -23.08
CA ASP A 228 -36.22 35.22 -22.62
C ASP A 228 -36.77 33.97 -21.92
N ARG A 229 -37.06 34.05 -20.63
CA ARG A 229 -38.40 34.08 -20.04
C ARG A 229 -38.46 33.83 -18.55
N ARG A 230 -38.92 34.88 -17.85
CA ARG A 230 -39.91 34.87 -16.73
C ARG A 230 -39.64 34.01 -15.49
N ASP A 231 -39.25 34.76 -14.46
CA ASP A 231 -40.03 34.94 -13.22
C ASP A 231 -40.59 33.65 -12.56
N ARG A 232 -39.98 33.26 -11.45
CA ARG A 232 -40.64 32.89 -10.21
C ARG A 232 -39.59 32.77 -9.10
N GLY A 233 -39.73 33.66 -8.14
CA GLY A 233 -38.89 33.75 -6.98
C GLY A 233 -38.97 32.53 -6.08
N ARG A 234 -37.86 32.32 -5.39
CA ARG A 234 -37.86 31.88 -3.99
C ARG A 234 -36.51 32.21 -3.38
N ASP A 235 -36.60 33.10 -2.40
CA ASP A 235 -35.57 33.38 -1.41
C ASP A 235 -35.08 32.07 -0.80
N ASP A 236 -33.77 31.85 -0.84
CA ASP A 236 -33.09 31.09 0.22
C ASP A 236 -31.73 31.74 0.48
N ARG A 237 -31.75 32.62 1.50
CA ARG A 237 -30.55 33.22 2.07
C ARG A 237 -29.86 32.19 2.94
N GLY A 238 -29.06 31.33 2.33
CA GLY A 238 -28.09 30.48 3.03
C GLY A 238 -26.94 31.35 3.53
N ARG A 239 -26.93 31.68 4.78
CA ARG A 239 -25.87 32.39 5.51
C ARG A 239 -24.59 31.51 5.47
N ASP A 240 -23.66 31.85 4.60
CA ASP A 240 -22.26 31.47 4.77
C ASP A 240 -21.70 32.31 5.94
N ARG A 241 -21.76 31.71 7.14
CA ARG A 241 -21.06 32.24 8.31
C ARG A 241 -19.58 31.94 8.08
N GLY A 242 -18.85 32.99 7.72
CA GLY A 242 -17.39 32.99 7.67
C GLY A 242 -16.80 32.39 8.94
N ARG A 243 -16.33 31.17 8.84
CA ARG A 243 -15.54 30.53 9.88
C ARG A 243 -14.16 31.16 9.79
N GLU A 244 -13.90 32.15 10.61
CA GLU A 244 -12.58 32.75 10.78
C GLU A 244 -11.58 31.61 11.01
N ARG A 245 -10.58 31.53 10.14
CA ARG A 245 -9.50 30.52 10.26
C ARG A 245 -8.65 30.93 11.45
N GLN A 246 -8.80 30.23 12.57
CA GLN A 246 -7.95 30.39 13.74
C GLN A 246 -6.48 30.36 13.36
N THR A 247 -5.72 31.28 13.88
CA THR A 247 -4.26 31.36 13.67
C THR A 247 -3.57 30.16 14.30
N SER A 248 -2.33 29.89 13.88
CA SER A 248 -1.56 28.76 14.43
C SER A 248 -1.26 28.95 15.93
N GLU A 249 -1.22 30.19 16.41
CA GLU A 249 -1.01 30.54 17.82
C GLU A 249 -2.27 30.27 18.66
N GLU A 250 -3.44 30.63 18.18
CA GLU A 250 -4.72 30.32 18.86
C GLU A 250 -4.96 28.80 18.97
N ARG A 251 -4.57 28.04 17.95
CA ARG A 251 -4.64 26.57 18.01
C ARG A 251 -3.68 25.96 19.04
N ARG A 252 -2.46 26.50 19.17
CA ARG A 252 -1.51 26.05 20.20
C ARG A 252 -2.02 26.38 21.60
N ALA A 253 -2.52 27.58 21.81
CA ALA A 253 -3.08 28.00 23.10
C ALA A 253 -4.27 27.11 23.53
N MET A 254 -5.13 26.71 22.58
CA MET A 254 -6.24 25.79 22.85
C MET A 254 -5.78 24.38 23.22
N ILE A 255 -4.73 23.87 22.57
CA ILE A 255 -4.14 22.56 22.90
C ILE A 255 -3.49 22.60 24.28
N ASP A 256 -2.78 23.67 24.62
CA ASP A 256 -2.15 23.84 25.93
C ASP A 256 -3.19 23.99 27.05
N GLN A 257 -4.33 24.59 26.75
CA GLN A 257 -5.46 24.65 27.68
C GLN A 257 -6.08 23.27 27.91
N TRP A 258 -6.32 22.49 26.87
CA TRP A 258 -6.85 21.12 26.96
C TRP A 258 -5.92 20.19 27.75
N ASN A 259 -4.62 20.30 27.54
CA ASN A 259 -3.64 19.50 28.28
C ASN A 259 -3.67 19.83 29.77
N ARG A 260 -3.78 21.12 30.15
CA ARG A 260 -3.88 21.54 31.55
C ARG A 260 -5.20 21.08 32.20
N GLU A 261 -6.31 21.11 31.46
CA GLU A 261 -7.62 20.61 31.94
C GLU A 261 -7.60 19.10 32.13
N ALA A 262 -6.92 18.34 31.24
CA ALA A 262 -6.76 16.89 31.36
C ALA A 262 -5.87 16.51 32.55
N GLU A 263 -4.78 17.25 32.80
CA GLU A 263 -3.90 17.06 33.98
C GLU A 263 -4.63 17.37 35.28
N ALA A 264 -5.51 18.38 35.29
CA ALA A 264 -6.31 18.74 36.47
C ALA A 264 -7.42 17.69 36.75
N GLN A 265 -7.97 17.04 35.74
CA GLN A 265 -8.96 15.97 35.90
C GLN A 265 -8.33 14.62 36.25
N GLY A 266 -7.15 14.30 35.72
CA GLY A 266 -6.42 13.07 36.04
C GLY A 266 -5.84 13.05 37.47
N GLY A 267 -5.72 14.21 38.16
CA GLY A 267 -5.28 14.30 39.53
C GLY A 267 -6.33 13.99 40.60
N ILE A 268 -7.60 13.83 40.19
CA ILE A 268 -8.70 13.58 41.14
C ILE A 268 -8.94 12.08 41.37
N ASP A 269 -8.57 11.23 40.46
CA ASP A 269 -8.78 9.76 40.57
C ASP A 269 -7.72 9.03 41.39
N GLN A 270 -6.58 9.68 41.72
CA GLN A 270 -5.54 9.06 42.58
C GLN A 270 -5.69 9.37 44.10
N ALA A 271 -6.68 10.15 44.50
CA ALA A 271 -6.92 10.48 45.90
C ALA A 271 -8.06 9.65 46.55
N GLN A 272 -8.62 8.67 45.87
CA GLN A 272 -9.71 7.82 46.37
C GLN A 272 -9.47 6.29 46.21
N LEU A 273 -8.19 5.87 46.27
CA LEU A 273 -7.87 4.42 46.43
C LEU A 273 -7.00 4.22 47.66
#